data_0aecf9e9a982c805432130062e445f91
#
_entry.id   0aecf9e9a982c805432130062e445f91
#
_cell.length_a   1.000
_cell.length_b   1.000
_cell.length_c   1.000
_cell.angle_alpha   90.00
_cell.angle_beta   90.00
_cell.angle_gamma   90.00
#
_symmetry.space_group_name_H-M   'P 1'
#
loop_
_entity.id
_entity.type
_entity.pdbx_description
1 polymer ?
#
loop_
_entity_poly.entity_id
_entity_poly.type
_entity_poly.pdbx_seq_one_letter_code
_entity_poly.pdbx_strand_id
1 'polypeptide(L)'
;MKTSLELKNIKKSFTQDEGVLKGISLSIAEGEFITFLGASGCGKTTTLRIIAGLETPDEGSVFLDGKDVTKLEPNLRDVNTVFQNYALFPHMNVEENIGYGLKLKKTPKAEIRKKVKEMLELVQLEGYEKRKPSELSGGQKQRVAIARALINNPKVLLLDEPLGALDLQLRRTMQFELKNLQKKLGITFLYITHDQEEAINMSDRIVVMKEGRLEQVGTPDEIYNHPKTSYVATFVGNANILHGKVERVIENRALVELAGGKALVERNGAELKEGENVTLSIRSEKIQLDEDCGCGLEAVVTEKTFAGGQLRLLLRLPDGSVIVASRYGIDASVTEGQKVCWRFNAEDAVLVDREVSGTVEDKP
;
A
#
# COMPACT_ATOMS: atom_id res chain seq x y z
N MET A 1 9.51 -5.19 -19.50
CA MET A 1 9.42 -3.71 -19.36
C MET A 1 10.79 -3.18 -18.99
N LYS A 2 11.11 -1.92 -19.31
CA LYS A 2 12.39 -1.31 -18.91
C LYS A 2 12.33 -0.97 -17.43
N THR A 3 13.39 -1.33 -16.66
CA THR A 3 13.49 -1.03 -15.23
C THR A 3 13.99 0.38 -15.01
N SER A 4 13.27 1.19 -14.27
CA SER A 4 13.64 2.56 -13.88
C SER A 4 14.44 2.59 -12.59
N LEU A 5 14.03 1.81 -11.58
CA LEU A 5 14.68 1.73 -10.27
C LEU A 5 14.83 0.27 -9.85
N GLU A 6 16.02 -0.11 -9.37
CA GLU A 6 16.27 -1.44 -8.83
C GLU A 6 17.01 -1.35 -7.49
N LEU A 7 16.51 -2.09 -6.51
CA LEU A 7 17.13 -2.29 -5.20
C LEU A 7 17.66 -3.73 -5.15
N LYS A 8 18.93 -3.91 -4.74
CA LYS A 8 19.55 -5.23 -4.60
C LYS A 8 20.02 -5.42 -3.18
N ASN A 9 19.38 -6.33 -2.46
CA ASN A 9 19.76 -6.77 -1.11
C ASN A 9 20.09 -5.62 -0.14
N ILE A 10 19.23 -4.60 -0.12
CA ILE A 10 19.43 -3.41 0.72
C ILE A 10 19.27 -3.77 2.19
N LYS A 11 20.35 -3.57 2.96
CA LYS A 11 20.35 -3.69 4.41
C LYS A 11 20.72 -2.37 5.06
N LYS A 12 20.10 -2.08 6.21
CA LYS A 12 20.38 -0.89 7.00
C LYS A 12 20.11 -1.12 8.48
N SER A 13 21.07 -0.72 9.31
CA SER A 13 20.95 -0.67 10.77
C SER A 13 21.35 0.70 11.25
N PHE A 14 20.72 1.22 12.30
CA PHE A 14 21.11 2.47 12.95
C PHE A 14 21.77 2.21 14.31
N THR A 15 21.59 1.00 14.86
CA THR A 15 22.22 0.50 16.10
C THR A 15 22.81 -0.87 15.84
N GLN A 16 23.69 -1.34 16.72
CA GLN A 16 24.36 -2.65 16.54
C GLN A 16 23.37 -3.84 16.61
N ASP A 17 22.21 -3.66 17.26
CA ASP A 17 21.29 -4.77 17.56
C ASP A 17 20.00 -4.81 16.71
N GLU A 18 19.65 -3.75 15.97
CA GLU A 18 18.42 -3.71 15.20
C GLU A 18 18.62 -3.32 13.73
N GLY A 19 18.48 -4.30 12.84
CA GLY A 19 18.39 -4.08 11.40
C GLY A 19 17.03 -3.52 11.00
N VAL A 20 17.01 -2.26 10.53
CA VAL A 20 15.79 -1.59 10.03
C VAL A 20 15.40 -2.11 8.67
N LEU A 21 16.38 -2.44 7.82
CA LEU A 21 16.16 -3.11 6.52
C LEU A 21 16.97 -4.39 6.49
N LYS A 22 16.31 -5.50 6.11
CA LYS A 22 16.85 -6.86 6.27
C LYS A 22 17.02 -7.58 4.91
N GLY A 23 17.53 -6.87 3.90
CA GLY A 23 17.79 -7.44 2.58
C GLY A 23 16.63 -7.22 1.60
N ILE A 24 16.29 -5.96 1.30
CA ILE A 24 15.24 -5.60 0.35
C ILE A 24 15.78 -5.69 -1.07
N SER A 25 15.10 -6.49 -1.90
CA SER A 25 15.32 -6.55 -3.35
C SER A 25 14.01 -6.29 -4.07
N LEU A 26 14.01 -5.34 -5.02
CA LEU A 26 12.80 -4.92 -5.73
C LEU A 26 13.18 -4.27 -7.05
N SER A 27 12.47 -4.62 -8.12
CA SER A 27 12.56 -3.97 -9.43
C SER A 27 11.30 -3.18 -9.73
N ILE A 28 11.44 -1.93 -10.18
CA ILE A 28 10.35 -1.01 -10.48
C ILE A 28 10.46 -0.61 -11.95
N ALA A 29 9.36 -0.77 -12.69
CA ALA A 29 9.31 -0.47 -14.11
C ALA A 29 9.24 1.04 -14.39
N GLU A 30 9.65 1.44 -15.62
CA GLU A 30 9.49 2.82 -16.08
C GLU A 30 8.00 3.16 -16.20
N GLY A 31 7.59 4.30 -15.63
CA GLY A 31 6.20 4.77 -15.64
C GLY A 31 5.27 4.04 -14.66
N GLU A 32 5.79 3.24 -13.75
CA GLU A 32 5.01 2.53 -12.73
C GLU A 32 4.65 3.44 -11.55
N PHE A 33 3.42 3.32 -11.05
CA PHE A 33 3.00 3.86 -9.76
C PHE A 33 3.09 2.75 -8.71
N ILE A 34 4.15 2.75 -7.91
CA ILE A 34 4.36 1.74 -6.87
C ILE A 34 4.22 2.34 -5.48
N THR A 35 3.50 1.64 -4.59
CA THR A 35 3.27 2.09 -3.21
C THR A 35 3.92 1.15 -2.21
N PHE A 36 4.71 1.72 -1.29
CA PHE A 36 5.18 1.04 -0.09
C PHE A 36 4.16 1.24 1.03
N LEU A 37 3.56 0.15 1.45
CA LEU A 37 2.53 0.08 2.48
C LEU A 37 3.03 -0.73 3.68
N GLY A 38 2.77 -0.29 4.91
CA GLY A 38 3.17 -1.01 6.12
C GLY A 38 2.99 -0.17 7.38
N ALA A 39 3.09 -0.82 8.53
CA ALA A 39 3.01 -0.15 9.83
C ALA A 39 4.14 0.88 10.02
N SER A 40 3.97 1.81 10.97
CA SER A 40 5.02 2.74 11.34
C SER A 40 6.26 2.00 11.80
N GLY A 41 7.45 2.47 11.39
CA GLY A 41 8.73 1.85 11.76
C GLY A 41 9.12 0.61 10.94
N CYS A 42 8.34 0.12 9.98
CA CYS A 42 8.71 -1.06 9.17
C CYS A 42 9.81 -0.82 8.12
N GLY A 43 10.33 0.42 7.97
CA GLY A 43 11.47 0.72 7.08
C GLY A 43 11.13 1.49 5.80
N LYS A 44 9.88 1.89 5.53
CA LYS A 44 9.45 2.59 4.31
C LYS A 44 10.24 3.89 4.05
N THR A 45 10.22 4.82 5.01
CA THR A 45 10.94 6.10 4.90
C THR A 45 12.45 5.90 4.79
N THR A 46 13.01 4.90 5.50
CA THR A 46 14.44 4.54 5.37
C THR A 46 14.77 4.08 3.95
N THR A 47 13.93 3.23 3.34
CA THR A 47 14.08 2.79 1.95
C THR A 47 14.03 3.98 0.99
N LEU A 48 13.05 4.88 1.16
CA LEU A 48 12.95 6.10 0.35
C LEU A 48 14.20 6.98 0.49
N ARG A 49 14.69 7.19 1.72
CA ARG A 49 15.90 8.00 1.98
C ARG A 49 17.13 7.39 1.34
N ILE A 50 17.27 6.07 1.30
CA ILE A 50 18.35 5.37 0.61
C ILE A 50 18.25 5.59 -0.91
N ILE A 51 17.07 5.50 -1.49
CA ILE A 51 16.85 5.78 -2.92
C ILE A 51 17.18 7.23 -3.26
N ALA A 52 16.76 8.16 -2.40
CA ALA A 52 17.04 9.58 -2.55
C ALA A 52 18.53 9.95 -2.35
N GLY A 53 19.35 9.06 -1.78
CA GLY A 53 20.74 9.34 -1.40
C GLY A 53 20.91 10.14 -0.12
N LEU A 54 19.83 10.30 0.65
CA LEU A 54 19.83 10.95 1.96
C LEU A 54 20.28 10.02 3.10
N GLU A 55 20.40 8.72 2.79
CA GLU A 55 20.89 7.68 3.67
C GLU A 55 21.71 6.69 2.85
N THR A 56 22.78 6.13 3.43
CA THR A 56 23.61 5.12 2.76
C THR A 56 23.23 3.74 3.30
N PRO A 57 22.99 2.74 2.45
CA PRO A 57 22.78 1.37 2.89
C PRO A 57 24.09 0.79 3.46
N ASP A 58 23.99 -0.12 4.43
CA ASP A 58 25.17 -0.81 4.96
C ASP A 58 25.63 -1.91 4.02
N GLU A 59 24.67 -2.57 3.33
CA GLU A 59 24.91 -3.54 2.28
C GLU A 59 23.88 -3.34 1.13
N GLY A 60 24.25 -3.85 -0.03
CA GLY A 60 23.39 -3.79 -1.22
C GLY A 60 23.63 -2.58 -2.09
N SER A 61 22.85 -2.47 -3.17
CA SER A 61 23.05 -1.43 -4.19
C SER A 61 21.73 -0.91 -4.74
N VAL A 62 21.72 0.37 -5.12
CA VAL A 62 20.62 1.09 -5.78
C VAL A 62 21.00 1.43 -7.21
N PHE A 63 20.16 1.04 -8.16
CA PHE A 63 20.36 1.34 -9.58
C PHE A 63 19.20 2.22 -10.09
N LEU A 64 19.54 3.25 -10.87
CA LEU A 64 18.61 4.06 -11.65
C LEU A 64 18.93 3.91 -13.13
N ASP A 65 17.95 3.51 -13.93
CA ASP A 65 18.16 3.19 -15.37
C ASP A 65 19.40 2.30 -15.62
N GLY A 66 19.63 1.32 -14.75
CA GLY A 66 20.76 0.38 -14.83
C GLY A 66 22.11 0.95 -14.36
N LYS A 67 22.17 2.20 -13.91
CA LYS A 67 23.40 2.82 -13.36
C LYS A 67 23.41 2.71 -11.85
N ASP A 68 24.50 2.24 -11.27
CA ASP A 68 24.70 2.22 -9.83
C ASP A 68 24.82 3.67 -9.31
N VAL A 69 23.87 4.03 -8.43
CA VAL A 69 23.81 5.36 -7.78
C VAL A 69 24.03 5.27 -6.28
N THR A 70 24.41 4.11 -5.75
CA THR A 70 24.48 3.83 -4.30
C THR A 70 25.31 4.86 -3.54
N LYS A 71 26.44 5.27 -4.12
CA LYS A 71 27.38 6.23 -3.51
C LYS A 71 27.25 7.66 -4.05
N LEU A 72 26.28 7.92 -4.94
CA LEU A 72 26.08 9.27 -5.47
C LEU A 72 25.36 10.16 -4.47
N GLU A 73 25.80 11.40 -4.38
CA GLU A 73 25.14 12.46 -3.62
C GLU A 73 23.70 12.69 -4.13
N PRO A 74 22.76 13.12 -3.26
CA PRO A 74 21.34 13.30 -3.62
C PRO A 74 21.11 14.19 -4.85
N ASN A 75 21.90 15.27 -5.00
CA ASN A 75 21.78 16.22 -6.11
C ASN A 75 22.30 15.69 -7.46
N LEU A 76 22.98 14.54 -7.45
CA LEU A 76 23.49 13.85 -8.64
C LEU A 76 22.60 12.68 -9.09
N ARG A 77 21.52 12.41 -8.35
CA ARG A 77 20.55 11.36 -8.70
C ARG A 77 19.36 11.96 -9.45
N ASP A 78 18.89 11.25 -10.48
CA ASP A 78 17.71 11.65 -11.25
C ASP A 78 16.40 11.35 -10.51
N VAL A 79 16.35 11.66 -9.22
CA VAL A 79 15.17 11.50 -8.36
C VAL A 79 14.86 12.81 -7.65
N ASN A 80 13.59 13.07 -7.39
CA ASN A 80 13.17 14.18 -6.54
C ASN A 80 12.19 13.68 -5.48
N THR A 81 12.21 14.32 -4.30
CA THR A 81 11.40 13.92 -3.15
C THR A 81 10.41 15.02 -2.77
N VAL A 82 9.15 14.62 -2.55
CA VAL A 82 8.13 15.41 -1.87
C VAL A 82 7.99 14.86 -0.46
N PHE A 83 8.28 15.65 0.55
CA PHE A 83 8.23 15.28 1.96
C PHE A 83 6.84 15.49 2.54
N GLN A 84 6.52 14.79 3.62
CA GLN A 84 5.24 14.86 4.33
C GLN A 84 4.80 16.28 4.73
N ASN A 85 5.75 17.14 5.10
CA ASN A 85 5.51 18.55 5.45
C ASN A 85 5.65 19.51 4.26
N TYR A 86 5.72 18.95 3.02
CA TYR A 86 5.93 19.66 1.75
C TYR A 86 7.26 20.42 1.64
N ALA A 87 7.90 20.76 2.75
CA ALA A 87 9.17 21.47 2.86
C ALA A 87 9.30 22.69 1.91
N LEU A 88 8.22 23.49 1.78
CA LEU A 88 8.26 24.72 1.00
C LEU A 88 9.12 25.77 1.71
N PHE A 89 9.88 26.55 0.94
CA PHE A 89 10.65 27.67 1.47
C PHE A 89 9.71 28.81 1.88
N PRO A 90 9.56 29.13 3.18
CA PRO A 90 8.52 30.05 3.65
C PRO A 90 8.79 31.50 3.26
N HIS A 91 10.05 31.88 2.99
CA HIS A 91 10.48 33.19 2.58
C HIS A 91 10.35 33.44 1.07
N MET A 92 10.11 32.40 0.27
CA MET A 92 9.96 32.45 -1.19
C MET A 92 8.48 32.38 -1.56
N ASN A 93 8.11 33.04 -2.66
CA ASN A 93 6.79 32.88 -3.25
C ASN A 93 6.68 31.55 -4.05
N VAL A 94 5.52 31.28 -4.66
CA VAL A 94 5.25 30.03 -5.40
C VAL A 94 6.19 29.93 -6.62
N GLU A 95 6.35 30.98 -7.43
CA GLU A 95 7.25 31.00 -8.60
C GLU A 95 8.70 30.67 -8.19
N GLU A 96 9.17 31.28 -7.10
CA GLU A 96 10.52 31.06 -6.56
C GLU A 96 10.73 29.66 -6.01
N ASN A 97 9.71 29.11 -5.29
CA ASN A 97 9.73 27.74 -4.80
C ASN A 97 9.86 26.73 -5.95
N ILE A 98 8.97 26.85 -6.96
CA ILE A 98 8.96 25.92 -8.10
C ILE A 98 10.27 26.06 -8.90
N GLY A 99 10.68 27.28 -9.23
CA GLY A 99 11.86 27.54 -10.04
C GLY A 99 13.22 27.34 -9.34
N TYR A 100 13.23 27.00 -8.04
CA TYR A 100 14.45 26.95 -7.23
C TYR A 100 15.51 26.00 -7.78
N GLY A 101 15.14 24.80 -8.16
CA GLY A 101 16.08 23.80 -8.71
C GLY A 101 16.73 24.25 -10.02
N LEU A 102 15.96 24.88 -10.90
CA LEU A 102 16.49 25.43 -12.16
C LEU A 102 17.41 26.61 -11.91
N LYS A 103 17.13 27.43 -10.89
CA LYS A 103 18.01 28.55 -10.49
C LYS A 103 19.38 28.05 -10.03
N LEU A 104 19.41 26.95 -9.26
CA LEU A 104 20.68 26.31 -8.84
C LEU A 104 21.46 25.76 -10.04
N LYS A 105 20.77 25.23 -11.05
CA LYS A 105 21.37 24.81 -12.34
C LYS A 105 21.78 25.97 -13.24
N LYS A 106 21.66 27.23 -12.77
CA LYS A 106 22.00 28.47 -13.52
C LYS A 106 21.21 28.62 -14.83
N THR A 107 20.01 28.07 -14.92
CA THR A 107 19.10 28.21 -16.07
C THR A 107 18.73 29.71 -16.26
N PRO A 108 18.62 30.21 -17.50
CA PRO A 108 18.23 31.60 -17.77
C PRO A 108 16.85 31.93 -17.18
N LYS A 109 16.70 33.14 -16.61
CA LYS A 109 15.48 33.61 -15.95
C LYS A 109 14.21 33.47 -16.82
N ALA A 110 14.33 33.78 -18.12
CA ALA A 110 13.22 33.70 -19.07
C ALA A 110 12.72 32.25 -19.23
N GLU A 111 13.65 31.29 -19.29
CA GLU A 111 13.34 29.88 -19.38
C GLU A 111 12.71 29.34 -18.06
N ILE A 112 13.25 29.75 -16.90
CA ILE A 112 12.67 29.43 -15.59
C ILE A 112 11.20 29.86 -15.53
N ARG A 113 10.91 31.14 -15.91
CA ARG A 113 9.53 31.65 -15.91
C ARG A 113 8.60 30.85 -16.82
N LYS A 114 9.08 30.49 -18.01
CA LYS A 114 8.31 29.67 -18.96
C LYS A 114 7.97 28.31 -18.33
N LYS A 115 8.97 27.59 -17.82
CA LYS A 115 8.77 26.28 -17.19
C LYS A 115 7.90 26.33 -15.92
N VAL A 116 8.06 27.39 -15.12
CA VAL A 116 7.21 27.60 -13.93
C VAL A 116 5.76 27.78 -14.34
N LYS A 117 5.48 28.55 -15.41
CA LYS A 117 4.13 28.73 -15.91
C LYS A 117 3.52 27.38 -16.37
N GLU A 118 4.27 26.58 -17.14
CA GLU A 118 3.87 25.23 -17.56
C GLU A 118 3.58 24.32 -16.37
N MET A 119 4.38 24.38 -15.29
CA MET A 119 4.15 23.61 -14.07
C MET A 119 2.92 24.09 -13.31
N LEU A 120 2.64 25.39 -13.24
CA LEU A 120 1.46 25.94 -12.60
C LEU A 120 0.18 25.53 -13.34
N GLU A 121 0.19 25.56 -14.67
CA GLU A 121 -0.89 25.03 -15.50
C GLU A 121 -1.10 23.53 -15.24
N LEU A 122 -0.01 22.75 -15.15
CA LEU A 122 -0.06 21.31 -14.90
C LEU A 122 -0.72 20.95 -13.57
N VAL A 123 -0.44 21.73 -12.49
CA VAL A 123 -0.98 21.51 -11.15
C VAL A 123 -2.20 22.40 -10.83
N GLN A 124 -2.77 23.09 -11.83
CA GLN A 124 -3.98 23.94 -11.71
C GLN A 124 -3.85 25.05 -10.65
N LEU A 125 -2.73 25.77 -10.68
CA LEU A 125 -2.42 26.90 -9.80
C LEU A 125 -2.03 28.18 -10.56
N GLU A 126 -2.61 28.38 -11.75
CA GLU A 126 -2.41 29.62 -12.51
C GLU A 126 -2.86 30.83 -11.70
N GLY A 127 -2.09 31.91 -11.72
CA GLY A 127 -2.34 33.12 -10.97
C GLY A 127 -1.85 33.11 -9.51
N TYR A 128 -1.22 32.01 -9.06
CA TYR A 128 -0.69 31.91 -7.70
C TYR A 128 0.80 32.24 -7.60
N GLU A 129 1.46 32.68 -8.65
CA GLU A 129 2.91 32.87 -8.77
C GLU A 129 3.51 33.69 -7.63
N LYS A 130 2.79 34.74 -7.22
CA LYS A 130 3.27 35.72 -6.21
C LYS A 130 2.89 35.40 -4.78
N ARG A 131 2.00 34.40 -4.55
CA ARG A 131 1.58 34.02 -3.21
C ARG A 131 2.72 33.38 -2.43
N LYS A 132 2.71 33.58 -1.11
CA LYS A 132 3.62 32.88 -0.19
C LYS A 132 2.99 31.57 0.32
N PRO A 133 3.79 30.60 0.78
CA PRO A 133 3.26 29.36 1.37
C PRO A 133 2.25 29.56 2.49
N SER A 134 2.36 30.62 3.29
CA SER A 134 1.40 30.97 4.36
C SER A 134 0.01 31.31 3.84
N GLU A 135 -0.14 31.70 2.59
CA GLU A 135 -1.39 32.09 1.94
C GLU A 135 -2.08 30.93 1.18
N LEU A 136 -1.51 29.72 1.29
CA LEU A 136 -1.96 28.51 0.57
C LEU A 136 -2.64 27.54 1.51
N SER A 137 -3.69 26.86 1.01
CA SER A 137 -4.29 25.69 1.68
C SER A 137 -3.32 24.50 1.64
N GLY A 138 -3.59 23.45 2.44
CA GLY A 138 -2.78 22.23 2.48
C GLY A 138 -2.61 21.59 1.09
N GLY A 139 -3.71 21.41 0.35
CA GLY A 139 -3.66 20.84 -1.01
C GLY A 139 -2.90 21.74 -2.00
N GLN A 140 -3.03 23.07 -1.88
CA GLN A 140 -2.26 24.00 -2.71
C GLN A 140 -0.75 23.93 -2.41
N LYS A 141 -0.35 23.84 -1.13
CA LYS A 141 1.05 23.62 -0.74
C LYS A 141 1.60 22.33 -1.33
N GLN A 142 0.85 21.27 -1.29
CA GLN A 142 1.19 19.98 -1.87
C GLN A 142 1.42 20.10 -3.39
N ARG A 143 0.48 20.70 -4.13
CA ARG A 143 0.61 20.92 -5.58
C ARG A 143 1.87 21.75 -5.93
N VAL A 144 2.18 22.77 -5.14
CA VAL A 144 3.44 23.55 -5.31
C VAL A 144 4.67 22.68 -5.06
N ALA A 145 4.66 21.82 -4.04
CA ALA A 145 5.78 20.91 -3.75
C ALA A 145 5.98 19.88 -4.88
N ILE A 146 4.89 19.35 -5.42
CA ILE A 146 4.92 18.44 -6.59
C ILE A 146 5.46 19.17 -7.81
N ALA A 147 4.97 20.36 -8.13
CA ALA A 147 5.47 21.19 -9.25
C ALA A 147 6.97 21.50 -9.12
N ARG A 148 7.45 21.83 -7.89
CA ARG A 148 8.85 22.03 -7.58
C ARG A 148 9.70 20.78 -7.82
N ALA A 149 9.16 19.61 -7.51
CA ALA A 149 9.85 18.35 -7.73
C ALA A 149 9.88 17.99 -9.23
N LEU A 150 8.79 18.21 -9.95
CA LEU A 150 8.63 17.84 -11.37
C LEU A 150 9.40 18.75 -12.34
N ILE A 151 9.60 20.02 -12.01
CA ILE A 151 10.24 20.98 -12.94
C ILE A 151 11.66 20.58 -13.36
N ASN A 152 12.30 19.72 -12.57
CA ASN A 152 13.63 19.19 -12.86
C ASN A 152 13.62 17.96 -13.78
N ASN A 153 12.44 17.49 -14.22
CA ASN A 153 12.23 16.29 -15.03
C ASN A 153 12.89 15.02 -14.42
N PRO A 154 12.57 14.65 -13.17
CA PRO A 154 13.16 13.48 -12.55
C PRO A 154 12.71 12.19 -13.23
N LYS A 155 13.54 11.13 -13.20
CA LYS A 155 13.17 9.78 -13.63
C LYS A 155 12.19 9.13 -12.66
N VAL A 156 12.40 9.36 -11.37
CA VAL A 156 11.56 8.85 -10.29
C VAL A 156 11.14 9.98 -9.36
N LEU A 157 9.86 10.09 -9.09
CA LEU A 157 9.31 10.96 -8.06
C LEU A 157 9.04 10.16 -6.80
N LEU A 158 9.68 10.55 -5.70
CA LEU A 158 9.52 9.95 -4.38
C LEU A 158 8.53 10.78 -3.55
N LEU A 159 7.51 10.14 -2.99
CA LEU A 159 6.42 10.79 -2.26
C LEU A 159 6.32 10.16 -0.86
N ASP A 160 6.73 10.90 0.18
CA ASP A 160 6.71 10.44 1.57
C ASP A 160 5.47 10.95 2.29
N GLU A 161 4.44 10.11 2.40
CA GLU A 161 3.13 10.40 3.02
C GLU A 161 2.52 11.76 2.62
N PRO A 162 2.47 12.11 1.33
CA PRO A 162 2.15 13.49 0.92
C PRO A 162 0.70 13.90 1.19
N LEU A 163 -0.22 12.95 1.42
CA LEU A 163 -1.63 13.20 1.68
C LEU A 163 -2.01 13.17 3.16
N GLY A 164 -1.08 12.79 4.06
CA GLY A 164 -1.36 12.54 5.47
C GLY A 164 -1.89 13.73 6.26
N ALA A 165 -1.57 14.97 5.84
CA ALA A 165 -2.01 16.20 6.50
C ALA A 165 -3.34 16.77 5.95
N LEU A 166 -4.00 16.10 4.99
CA LEU A 166 -5.23 16.57 4.35
C LEU A 166 -6.48 15.94 5.00
N ASP A 167 -7.59 16.68 4.98
CA ASP A 167 -8.91 16.14 5.31
C ASP A 167 -9.35 15.07 4.30
N LEU A 168 -10.33 14.24 4.68
CA LEU A 168 -10.75 13.07 3.91
C LEU A 168 -11.23 13.43 2.49
N GLN A 169 -12.02 14.50 2.34
CA GLN A 169 -12.57 14.88 1.03
C GLN A 169 -11.48 15.38 0.09
N LEU A 170 -10.61 16.25 0.59
CA LEU A 170 -9.48 16.78 -0.18
C LEU A 170 -8.48 15.67 -0.52
N ARG A 171 -8.24 14.74 0.41
CA ARG A 171 -7.37 13.57 0.20
C ARG A 171 -7.84 12.73 -0.98
N ARG A 172 -9.12 12.37 -1.06
CA ARG A 172 -9.71 11.61 -2.19
C ARG A 172 -9.55 12.35 -3.52
N THR A 173 -9.80 13.65 -3.55
CA THR A 173 -9.58 14.46 -4.74
C THR A 173 -8.10 14.42 -5.19
N MET A 174 -7.19 14.59 -4.24
CA MET A 174 -5.75 14.60 -4.52
C MET A 174 -5.20 13.22 -4.96
N GLN A 175 -5.75 12.11 -4.46
CA GLN A 175 -5.43 10.76 -4.96
C GLN A 175 -5.71 10.65 -6.45
N PHE A 176 -6.91 11.04 -6.86
CA PHE A 176 -7.31 11.00 -8.27
C PHE A 176 -6.42 11.90 -9.14
N GLU A 177 -6.11 13.13 -8.69
CA GLU A 177 -5.24 14.07 -9.39
C GLU A 177 -3.81 13.55 -9.53
N LEU A 178 -3.23 12.97 -8.47
CA LEU A 178 -1.88 12.40 -8.50
C LEU A 178 -1.78 11.23 -9.50
N LYS A 179 -2.76 10.33 -9.50
CA LYS A 179 -2.79 9.21 -10.45
C LYS A 179 -2.90 9.70 -11.89
N ASN A 180 -3.75 10.68 -12.16
CA ASN A 180 -3.88 11.28 -13.50
C ASN A 180 -2.61 12.03 -13.91
N LEU A 181 -1.98 12.74 -12.99
CA LEU A 181 -0.73 13.44 -13.23
C LEU A 181 0.39 12.46 -13.60
N GLN A 182 0.54 11.37 -12.86
CA GLN A 182 1.51 10.32 -13.14
C GLN A 182 1.30 9.71 -14.53
N LYS A 183 0.06 9.34 -14.87
CA LYS A 183 -0.29 8.80 -16.21
C LYS A 183 0.03 9.79 -17.33
N LYS A 184 -0.27 11.08 -17.14
CA LYS A 184 -0.01 12.14 -18.12
C LYS A 184 1.48 12.34 -18.36
N LEU A 185 2.30 12.22 -17.31
CA LEU A 185 3.75 12.45 -17.38
C LEU A 185 4.52 11.20 -17.81
N GLY A 186 3.98 9.99 -17.54
CA GLY A 186 4.63 8.71 -17.81
C GLY A 186 5.91 8.46 -17.00
N ILE A 187 6.11 9.17 -15.87
CA ILE A 187 7.27 9.00 -14.98
C ILE A 187 6.95 8.01 -13.85
N THR A 188 7.98 7.41 -13.28
CA THR A 188 7.83 6.46 -12.18
C THR A 188 7.54 7.20 -10.87
N PHE A 189 6.47 6.80 -10.16
CA PHE A 189 6.15 7.28 -8.82
C PHE A 189 6.40 6.20 -7.80
N LEU A 190 7.18 6.52 -6.77
CA LEU A 190 7.31 5.72 -5.57
C LEU A 190 6.61 6.46 -4.43
N TYR A 191 5.54 5.87 -3.94
CA TYR A 191 4.66 6.46 -2.94
C TYR A 191 4.75 5.72 -1.62
N ILE A 192 4.88 6.42 -0.51
CA ILE A 192 4.83 5.86 0.82
C ILE A 192 3.54 6.28 1.50
N THR A 193 2.85 5.32 2.08
CA THR A 193 1.69 5.57 2.92
C THR A 193 1.53 4.47 3.98
N HIS A 194 0.73 4.76 4.99
CA HIS A 194 0.15 3.77 5.90
C HIS A 194 -1.35 3.59 5.66
N ASP A 195 -1.94 4.33 4.71
CA ASP A 195 -3.35 4.26 4.35
C ASP A 195 -3.56 3.22 3.24
N GLN A 196 -4.39 2.22 3.54
CA GLN A 196 -4.68 1.10 2.64
C GLN A 196 -5.53 1.55 1.45
N GLU A 197 -6.47 2.49 1.66
CA GLU A 197 -7.34 3.03 0.61
C GLU A 197 -6.50 3.75 -0.45
N GLU A 198 -5.50 4.53 -0.03
CA GLU A 198 -4.55 5.17 -0.94
C GLU A 198 -3.79 4.15 -1.78
N ALA A 199 -3.21 3.13 -1.13
CA ALA A 199 -2.42 2.10 -1.81
C ALA A 199 -3.26 1.34 -2.86
N ILE A 200 -4.47 0.91 -2.50
CA ILE A 200 -5.35 0.15 -3.40
C ILE A 200 -5.81 0.99 -4.59
N ASN A 201 -6.19 2.26 -4.35
CA ASN A 201 -6.79 3.10 -5.39
C ASN A 201 -5.78 3.67 -6.40
N MET A 202 -4.54 3.89 -5.99
CA MET A 202 -3.58 4.63 -6.80
C MET A 202 -2.55 3.76 -7.49
N SER A 203 -2.20 2.61 -6.92
CA SER A 203 -1.02 1.84 -7.33
C SER A 203 -1.26 0.94 -8.53
N ASP A 204 -0.23 0.73 -9.32
CA ASP A 204 -0.13 -0.38 -10.25
C ASP A 204 0.36 -1.63 -9.50
N ARG A 205 1.32 -1.45 -8.56
CA ARG A 205 1.77 -2.47 -7.62
C ARG A 205 1.92 -1.91 -6.21
N ILE A 206 1.67 -2.77 -5.22
CA ILE A 206 1.82 -2.49 -3.79
C ILE A 206 2.91 -3.38 -3.23
N VAL A 207 3.79 -2.78 -2.43
CA VAL A 207 4.83 -3.46 -1.65
C VAL A 207 4.40 -3.42 -0.19
N VAL A 208 3.95 -4.54 0.35
CA VAL A 208 3.64 -4.63 1.78
C VAL A 208 4.92 -4.93 2.55
N MET A 209 5.25 -4.04 3.50
CA MET A 209 6.45 -4.16 4.35
C MET A 209 6.10 -4.53 5.78
N LYS A 210 6.89 -5.44 6.34
CA LYS A 210 6.84 -5.83 7.75
C LYS A 210 8.26 -5.97 8.29
N GLU A 211 8.58 -5.30 9.40
CA GLU A 211 9.83 -5.46 10.14
C GLU A 211 11.11 -5.46 9.28
N GLY A 212 11.17 -4.55 8.31
CA GLY A 212 12.33 -4.38 7.42
C GLY A 212 12.43 -5.38 6.28
N ARG A 213 11.38 -6.15 5.99
CA ARG A 213 11.28 -7.12 4.89
C ARG A 213 10.11 -6.79 3.98
N LEU A 214 10.18 -7.29 2.74
CA LEU A 214 9.04 -7.30 1.83
C LEU A 214 8.22 -8.56 2.15
N GLU A 215 6.99 -8.36 2.59
CA GLU A 215 6.08 -9.46 2.93
C GLU A 215 5.37 -10.00 1.69
N GLN A 216 4.87 -9.06 0.87
CA GLN A 216 4.29 -9.37 -0.44
C GLN A 216 4.44 -8.18 -1.38
N VAL A 217 4.67 -8.46 -2.65
CA VAL A 217 4.62 -7.49 -3.76
C VAL A 217 3.62 -8.02 -4.78
N GLY A 218 2.73 -7.15 -5.26
CA GLY A 218 1.72 -7.54 -6.24
C GLY A 218 0.80 -6.38 -6.62
N THR A 219 -0.10 -6.62 -7.55
CA THR A 219 -1.18 -5.70 -7.91
C THR A 219 -2.12 -5.50 -6.73
N PRO A 220 -2.93 -4.42 -6.69
CA PRO A 220 -3.97 -4.24 -5.66
C PRO A 220 -4.88 -5.46 -5.50
N ASP A 221 -5.25 -6.10 -6.59
CA ASP A 221 -6.08 -7.31 -6.60
C ASP A 221 -5.37 -8.49 -5.93
N GLU A 222 -4.10 -8.75 -6.28
CA GLU A 222 -3.31 -9.83 -5.67
C GLU A 222 -3.10 -9.62 -4.17
N ILE A 223 -2.85 -8.37 -3.73
CA ILE A 223 -2.65 -8.04 -2.31
C ILE A 223 -3.96 -8.21 -1.52
N TYR A 224 -5.10 -7.80 -2.09
CA TYR A 224 -6.38 -7.83 -1.42
C TYR A 224 -7.04 -9.22 -1.48
N ASN A 225 -7.16 -9.81 -2.68
CA ASN A 225 -7.90 -11.06 -2.89
C ASN A 225 -7.02 -12.32 -2.73
N HIS A 226 -5.69 -12.21 -2.90
CA HIS A 226 -4.75 -13.33 -2.83
C HIS A 226 -3.59 -13.06 -1.86
N PRO A 227 -3.87 -12.71 -0.58
CA PRO A 227 -2.82 -12.49 0.41
C PRO A 227 -2.01 -13.78 0.62
N LYS A 228 -0.68 -13.66 0.73
CA LYS A 228 0.22 -14.79 0.98
C LYS A 228 0.32 -15.14 2.45
N THR A 229 0.15 -14.15 3.34
CA THR A 229 0.28 -14.32 4.79
C THR A 229 -0.92 -13.75 5.53
N SER A 230 -1.18 -14.24 6.73
CA SER A 230 -2.19 -13.70 7.64
C SER A 230 -1.93 -12.22 7.96
N TYR A 231 -0.65 -11.82 8.01
CA TYR A 231 -0.27 -10.42 8.16
C TYR A 231 -0.80 -9.56 7.01
N VAL A 232 -0.54 -9.93 5.76
CA VAL A 232 -1.03 -9.16 4.60
C VAL A 232 -2.56 -9.14 4.60
N ALA A 233 -3.19 -10.27 4.84
CA ALA A 233 -4.64 -10.40 4.87
C ALA A 233 -5.32 -9.46 5.88
N THR A 234 -4.77 -9.39 7.10
CA THR A 234 -5.30 -8.55 8.19
C THR A 234 -4.86 -7.10 8.11
N PHE A 235 -3.66 -6.86 7.59
CA PHE A 235 -3.12 -5.52 7.44
C PHE A 235 -3.77 -4.76 6.27
N VAL A 236 -4.15 -5.45 5.18
CA VAL A 236 -4.82 -4.85 4.02
C VAL A 236 -6.28 -5.27 3.98
N GLY A 237 -7.14 -4.46 4.58
CA GLY A 237 -8.57 -4.73 4.70
C GLY A 237 -8.93 -5.53 5.95
N ASN A 238 -10.20 -5.97 6.02
CA ASN A 238 -10.75 -6.69 7.17
C ASN A 238 -10.89 -8.19 6.83
N ALA A 239 -9.87 -8.97 7.10
CA ALA A 239 -9.91 -10.41 6.92
C ALA A 239 -10.06 -11.15 8.23
N ASN A 240 -10.86 -12.22 8.22
CA ASN A 240 -10.93 -13.21 9.27
C ASN A 240 -9.83 -14.25 9.05
N ILE A 241 -9.07 -14.56 10.08
CA ILE A 241 -8.09 -15.64 10.05
C ILE A 241 -8.67 -16.82 10.82
N LEU A 242 -8.81 -17.95 10.12
CA LEU A 242 -9.37 -19.18 10.67
C LEU A 242 -8.33 -20.29 10.59
N HIS A 243 -8.24 -21.04 11.68
CA HIS A 243 -7.39 -22.23 11.72
C HIS A 243 -8.29 -23.47 11.56
N GLY A 244 -7.86 -24.39 10.71
CA GLY A 244 -8.61 -25.61 10.46
C GLY A 244 -7.70 -26.79 10.17
N LYS A 245 -8.31 -27.95 10.05
CA LYS A 245 -7.63 -29.20 9.71
C LYS A 245 -8.24 -29.81 8.46
N VAL A 246 -7.41 -30.18 7.51
CA VAL A 246 -7.85 -30.85 6.28
C VAL A 246 -8.38 -32.23 6.63
N GLU A 247 -9.68 -32.45 6.40
CA GLU A 247 -10.28 -33.75 6.58
C GLU A 247 -10.14 -34.63 5.33
N ARG A 248 -10.38 -34.05 4.15
CA ARG A 248 -10.30 -34.74 2.86
C ARG A 248 -9.91 -33.79 1.74
N VAL A 249 -9.14 -34.30 0.80
CA VAL A 249 -8.82 -33.61 -0.44
C VAL A 249 -9.68 -34.16 -1.58
N ILE A 250 -10.37 -33.27 -2.33
CA ILE A 250 -11.30 -33.61 -3.40
C ILE A 250 -10.93 -32.77 -4.62
N GLU A 251 -10.24 -33.34 -5.57
CA GLU A 251 -9.77 -32.67 -6.80
C GLU A 251 -9.09 -31.32 -6.49
N ASN A 252 -9.66 -30.19 -6.95
CA ASN A 252 -9.16 -28.82 -6.70
C ASN A 252 -9.68 -28.22 -5.38
N ARG A 253 -10.34 -28.98 -4.53
CA ARG A 253 -10.92 -28.52 -3.25
C ARG A 253 -10.44 -29.36 -2.08
N ALA A 254 -10.58 -28.84 -0.89
CA ALA A 254 -10.39 -29.57 0.36
C ALA A 254 -11.57 -29.33 1.29
N LEU A 255 -12.00 -30.38 1.96
CA LEU A 255 -12.91 -30.28 3.09
C LEU A 255 -12.08 -30.00 4.34
N VAL A 256 -12.32 -28.85 4.96
CA VAL A 256 -11.59 -28.39 6.15
C VAL A 256 -12.53 -28.34 7.34
N GLU A 257 -12.12 -28.95 8.43
CA GLU A 257 -12.79 -28.85 9.73
C GLU A 257 -12.39 -27.53 10.39
N LEU A 258 -13.39 -26.71 10.70
CA LEU A 258 -13.27 -25.39 11.34
C LEU A 258 -14.04 -25.41 12.66
N ALA A 259 -13.83 -24.37 13.49
CA ALA A 259 -14.66 -24.18 14.67
C ALA A 259 -16.15 -24.01 14.28
N GLY A 260 -16.99 -24.94 14.73
CA GLY A 260 -18.43 -24.93 14.47
C GLY A 260 -18.89 -25.72 13.26
N GLY A 261 -18.01 -26.44 12.54
CA GLY A 261 -18.40 -27.30 11.45
C GLY A 261 -17.35 -27.52 10.37
N LYS A 262 -17.77 -27.83 9.15
CA LYS A 262 -16.87 -28.14 8.04
C LYS A 262 -17.21 -27.26 6.85
N ALA A 263 -16.17 -26.83 6.12
CA ALA A 263 -16.32 -26.04 4.93
C ALA A 263 -15.44 -26.54 3.78
N LEU A 264 -15.92 -26.37 2.56
CA LEU A 264 -15.12 -26.59 1.35
C LEU A 264 -14.31 -25.35 1.04
N VAL A 265 -13.02 -25.53 0.71
CA VAL A 265 -12.11 -24.47 0.30
C VAL A 265 -11.42 -24.85 -1.01
N GLU A 266 -11.08 -23.86 -1.85
CA GLU A 266 -10.28 -24.10 -3.04
C GLU A 266 -8.81 -24.21 -2.68
N ARG A 267 -8.11 -25.16 -3.32
CA ARG A 267 -6.68 -25.38 -3.10
C ARG A 267 -5.79 -24.36 -3.82
N ASN A 268 -6.27 -23.76 -4.89
CA ASN A 268 -5.53 -22.80 -5.71
C ASN A 268 -4.11 -23.28 -6.07
N GLY A 269 -3.97 -24.55 -6.45
CA GLY A 269 -2.69 -25.17 -6.77
C GLY A 269 -1.86 -25.65 -5.56
N ALA A 270 -2.35 -25.44 -4.34
CA ALA A 270 -1.66 -25.89 -3.14
C ALA A 270 -1.72 -27.42 -2.99
N GLU A 271 -0.61 -28.04 -2.66
CA GLU A 271 -0.58 -29.43 -2.22
C GLU A 271 -1.01 -29.50 -0.75
N LEU A 272 -2.13 -30.18 -0.49
CA LEU A 272 -2.67 -30.40 0.84
C LEU A 272 -2.71 -31.89 1.14
N LYS A 273 -2.49 -32.26 2.41
CA LYS A 273 -2.60 -33.62 2.92
C LYS A 273 -3.72 -33.73 3.94
N GLU A 274 -4.40 -34.89 3.97
CA GLU A 274 -5.38 -35.19 5.03
C GLU A 274 -4.69 -35.15 6.40
N GLY A 275 -5.33 -34.47 7.36
CA GLY A 275 -4.79 -34.24 8.68
C GLY A 275 -3.87 -33.02 8.82
N GLU A 276 -3.54 -32.31 7.73
CA GLU A 276 -2.72 -31.10 7.73
C GLU A 276 -3.48 -29.92 8.38
N ASN A 277 -2.78 -29.15 9.22
CA ASN A 277 -3.32 -27.88 9.73
C ASN A 277 -3.15 -26.79 8.68
N VAL A 278 -4.20 -26.00 8.48
CA VAL A 278 -4.21 -24.91 7.50
C VAL A 278 -4.72 -23.63 8.13
N THR A 279 -4.23 -22.51 7.62
CA THR A 279 -4.71 -21.17 7.97
C THR A 279 -5.43 -20.60 6.76
N LEU A 280 -6.66 -20.14 6.99
CA LEU A 280 -7.53 -19.55 5.97
C LEU A 280 -7.74 -18.07 6.26
N SER A 281 -7.71 -17.28 5.22
CA SER A 281 -8.10 -15.88 5.23
C SER A 281 -9.43 -15.72 4.49
N ILE A 282 -10.42 -15.10 5.13
CA ILE A 282 -11.74 -14.83 4.52
C ILE A 282 -12.11 -13.38 4.79
N ARG A 283 -12.41 -12.63 3.74
CA ARG A 283 -12.84 -11.23 3.86
C ARG A 283 -14.17 -11.13 4.61
N SER A 284 -14.31 -10.12 5.46
CA SER A 284 -15.52 -9.93 6.29
C SER A 284 -16.80 -9.75 5.44
N GLU A 285 -16.69 -9.15 4.27
CA GLU A 285 -17.80 -8.96 3.32
C GLU A 285 -18.18 -10.23 2.54
N LYS A 286 -17.36 -11.28 2.62
CA LYS A 286 -17.60 -12.59 2.01
C LYS A 286 -18.33 -13.55 2.95
N ILE A 287 -18.48 -13.18 4.22
CA ILE A 287 -19.25 -13.94 5.21
C ILE A 287 -20.74 -13.68 4.97
N GLN A 288 -21.47 -14.75 4.68
CA GLN A 288 -22.91 -14.76 4.51
C GLN A 288 -23.55 -15.32 5.78
N LEU A 289 -24.66 -14.73 6.20
CA LEU A 289 -25.44 -15.24 7.35
C LEU A 289 -26.73 -15.85 6.84
N ASP A 290 -27.07 -17.02 7.36
CA ASP A 290 -28.32 -17.73 7.15
C ASP A 290 -29.08 -17.86 8.48
N GLU A 291 -30.41 -17.74 8.46
CA GLU A 291 -31.26 -17.96 9.61
C GLU A 291 -31.47 -19.45 9.87
N ASP A 292 -31.41 -20.30 8.81
CA ASP A 292 -31.56 -21.75 8.89
C ASP A 292 -30.19 -22.45 8.87
N CYS A 293 -29.88 -23.14 9.97
CA CYS A 293 -28.61 -23.82 10.16
C CYS A 293 -28.49 -25.19 9.46
N GLY A 294 -29.17 -25.41 8.35
CA GLY A 294 -29.16 -26.72 7.68
C GLY A 294 -27.79 -27.16 7.11
N CYS A 295 -26.90 -26.26 6.77
CA CYS A 295 -25.60 -26.56 6.16
C CYS A 295 -24.50 -25.52 6.49
N GLY A 296 -24.67 -24.69 7.53
CA GLY A 296 -23.72 -23.60 7.87
C GLY A 296 -22.90 -23.92 9.12
N LEU A 297 -21.90 -23.08 9.33
CA LEU A 297 -21.10 -23.06 10.55
C LEU A 297 -21.83 -22.24 11.62
N GLU A 298 -21.90 -22.74 12.87
CA GLU A 298 -22.62 -22.06 13.95
C GLU A 298 -21.85 -20.91 14.57
N ALA A 299 -22.55 -19.83 14.93
CA ALA A 299 -22.00 -18.71 15.68
C ALA A 299 -23.07 -17.98 16.49
N VAL A 300 -22.63 -17.11 17.42
CA VAL A 300 -23.50 -16.21 18.18
C VAL A 300 -23.09 -14.77 17.91
N VAL A 301 -24.05 -13.92 17.55
CA VAL A 301 -23.81 -12.48 17.38
C VAL A 301 -23.50 -11.86 18.73
N THR A 302 -22.31 -11.31 18.91
CA THR A 302 -21.88 -10.68 20.16
C THR A 302 -21.96 -9.16 20.13
N GLU A 303 -21.81 -8.57 18.95
CA GLU A 303 -21.86 -7.12 18.78
C GLU A 303 -22.38 -6.77 17.40
N LYS A 304 -23.10 -5.65 17.31
CA LYS A 304 -23.64 -5.11 16.08
C LYS A 304 -23.32 -3.61 16.00
N THR A 305 -22.52 -3.22 15.04
CA THR A 305 -22.07 -1.82 14.85
C THR A 305 -22.39 -1.36 13.44
N PHE A 306 -22.86 -0.10 13.31
CA PHE A 306 -23.07 0.52 12.00
C PHE A 306 -22.20 1.77 11.88
N ALA A 307 -21.31 1.79 10.90
CA ALA A 307 -20.40 2.89 10.63
C ALA A 307 -20.12 3.04 9.12
N GLY A 308 -20.16 4.26 8.61
CA GLY A 308 -19.80 4.56 7.23
C GLY A 308 -20.64 3.86 6.15
N GLY A 309 -21.90 3.53 6.46
CA GLY A 309 -22.78 2.81 5.54
C GLY A 309 -22.63 1.28 5.58
N GLN A 310 -21.70 0.77 6.40
CA GLN A 310 -21.48 -0.66 6.61
C GLN A 310 -22.01 -1.11 7.97
N LEU A 311 -22.75 -2.22 7.96
CA LEU A 311 -23.09 -3.00 9.15
C LEU A 311 -21.93 -3.98 9.40
N ARG A 312 -21.41 -3.99 10.64
CA ARG A 312 -20.41 -4.95 11.11
C ARG A 312 -21.03 -5.76 12.25
N LEU A 313 -20.86 -7.07 12.14
CA LEU A 313 -21.32 -8.03 13.14
C LEU A 313 -20.11 -8.81 13.64
N LEU A 314 -19.93 -8.86 14.96
CA LEU A 314 -18.96 -9.76 15.59
C LEU A 314 -19.67 -11.07 15.91
N LEU A 315 -19.15 -12.15 15.39
CA LEU A 315 -19.69 -13.50 15.53
C LEU A 315 -18.73 -14.35 16.37
N ARG A 316 -19.18 -14.83 17.52
CA ARG A 316 -18.39 -15.75 18.35
C ARG A 316 -18.65 -17.18 17.92
N LEU A 317 -17.58 -17.89 17.60
CA LEU A 317 -17.58 -19.29 17.22
C LEU A 317 -17.63 -20.21 18.46
N PRO A 318 -17.94 -21.51 18.33
CA PRO A 318 -18.02 -22.46 19.46
C PRO A 318 -16.71 -22.63 20.24
N ASP A 319 -15.54 -22.40 19.63
CA ASP A 319 -14.22 -22.43 20.28
C ASP A 319 -13.88 -21.15 21.03
N GLY A 320 -14.77 -20.14 20.97
CA GLY A 320 -14.57 -18.82 21.58
C GLY A 320 -13.87 -17.79 20.69
N SER A 321 -13.38 -18.18 19.54
CA SER A 321 -12.82 -17.24 18.55
C SER A 321 -13.91 -16.31 18.00
N VAL A 322 -13.50 -15.15 17.47
CA VAL A 322 -14.43 -14.14 16.96
C VAL A 322 -14.08 -13.84 15.50
N ILE A 323 -15.12 -13.86 14.66
CA ILE A 323 -15.02 -13.40 13.26
C ILE A 323 -15.90 -12.19 13.03
N VAL A 324 -15.59 -11.45 11.98
CA VAL A 324 -16.34 -10.26 11.56
C VAL A 324 -17.07 -10.55 10.25
N ALA A 325 -18.38 -10.33 10.24
CA ALA A 325 -19.16 -10.27 9.02
C ALA A 325 -19.51 -8.80 8.73
N SER A 326 -19.36 -8.36 7.47
CA SER A 326 -19.72 -7.00 7.09
C SER A 326 -20.59 -6.97 5.82
N ARG A 327 -21.56 -6.06 5.77
CA ARG A 327 -22.43 -5.84 4.62
C ARG A 327 -22.86 -4.39 4.53
N TYR A 328 -23.26 -3.94 3.34
CA TYR A 328 -23.78 -2.60 3.16
C TYR A 328 -25.23 -2.48 3.65
N GLY A 329 -25.58 -1.30 4.16
CA GLY A 329 -26.92 -1.00 4.65
C GLY A 329 -27.16 -1.40 6.11
N ILE A 330 -28.34 -1.05 6.63
CA ILE A 330 -28.80 -1.40 7.98
C ILE A 330 -29.68 -2.63 7.86
N ASP A 331 -29.39 -3.64 8.66
CA ASP A 331 -30.23 -4.84 8.77
C ASP A 331 -30.78 -4.92 10.19
N ALA A 332 -32.10 -4.84 10.32
CA ALA A 332 -32.78 -4.92 11.59
C ALA A 332 -33.08 -6.36 12.03
N SER A 333 -32.99 -7.35 11.14
CA SER A 333 -33.34 -8.74 11.41
C SER A 333 -32.35 -9.43 12.35
N VAL A 334 -31.07 -9.01 12.32
CA VAL A 334 -30.03 -9.61 13.17
C VAL A 334 -29.88 -8.82 14.49
N THR A 335 -29.94 -9.54 15.63
CA THR A 335 -29.83 -8.96 16.97
C THR A 335 -28.67 -9.58 17.77
N GLU A 336 -28.14 -8.82 18.73
CA GLU A 336 -27.14 -9.33 19.66
C GLU A 336 -27.69 -10.48 20.50
N GLY A 337 -26.88 -11.49 20.76
CA GLY A 337 -27.27 -12.74 21.43
C GLY A 337 -27.92 -13.77 20.52
N GLN A 338 -28.25 -13.41 19.28
CA GLN A 338 -28.87 -14.35 18.33
C GLN A 338 -27.88 -15.41 17.88
N LYS A 339 -28.33 -16.67 17.85
CA LYS A 339 -27.61 -17.74 17.15
C LYS A 339 -27.88 -17.63 15.68
N VAL A 340 -26.81 -17.66 14.89
CA VAL A 340 -26.84 -17.57 13.43
C VAL A 340 -25.96 -18.65 12.84
N CYS A 341 -26.25 -19.00 11.61
CA CYS A 341 -25.34 -19.77 10.81
C CYS A 341 -24.64 -18.87 9.81
N TRP A 342 -23.39 -19.17 9.56
CA TRP A 342 -22.60 -18.43 8.61
C TRP A 342 -21.95 -19.38 7.61
N ARG A 343 -21.68 -18.86 6.45
CA ARG A 343 -21.02 -19.57 5.36
C ARG A 343 -20.21 -18.62 4.49
N PHE A 344 -19.40 -19.19 3.63
CA PHE A 344 -18.65 -18.51 2.58
C PHE A 344 -18.56 -19.44 1.35
N ASN A 345 -18.26 -18.88 0.18
CA ASN A 345 -18.00 -19.73 -0.98
C ASN A 345 -16.57 -20.27 -0.94
N ALA A 346 -16.36 -21.47 -1.49
CA ALA A 346 -15.05 -22.13 -1.45
C ALA A 346 -13.91 -21.28 -2.03
N GLU A 347 -14.19 -20.47 -3.05
CA GLU A 347 -13.29 -19.55 -3.72
C GLU A 347 -12.94 -18.31 -2.89
N ASP A 348 -13.77 -17.96 -1.89
CA ASP A 348 -13.57 -16.78 -1.04
C ASP A 348 -12.60 -17.04 0.12
N ALA A 349 -12.23 -18.31 0.36
CA ALA A 349 -11.27 -18.70 1.38
C ALA A 349 -9.89 -18.89 0.77
N VAL A 350 -8.92 -18.10 1.23
CA VAL A 350 -7.55 -18.12 0.74
C VAL A 350 -6.65 -18.82 1.77
N LEU A 351 -5.88 -19.81 1.33
CA LEU A 351 -4.84 -20.43 2.14
C LEU A 351 -3.67 -19.46 2.34
N VAL A 352 -3.35 -19.15 3.58
CA VAL A 352 -2.27 -18.22 3.96
C VAL A 352 -1.22 -18.89 4.85
N ASP A 353 -0.09 -18.22 5.11
CA ASP A 353 1.01 -18.67 5.96
C ASP A 353 1.60 -20.03 5.55
N ARG A 354 1.54 -20.34 4.26
CA ARG A 354 2.24 -21.51 3.73
C ARG A 354 3.69 -21.16 3.43
N GLU A 355 4.62 -22.00 3.87
CA GLU A 355 6.01 -21.86 3.48
C GLU A 355 6.09 -21.92 1.94
N VAL A 356 6.26 -20.77 1.30
CA VAL A 356 6.68 -20.70 -0.08
C VAL A 356 8.17 -21.07 -0.05
N SER A 357 8.53 -22.27 -0.50
CA SER A 357 9.90 -22.66 -0.75
C SER A 357 10.48 -21.75 -1.84
N GLY A 358 11.07 -20.62 -1.44
CA GLY A 358 11.71 -19.65 -2.31
C GLY A 358 11.63 -18.25 -1.72
N THR A 359 12.77 -17.59 -1.63
CA THR A 359 12.84 -16.12 -1.47
C THR A 359 11.90 -15.49 -2.48
N VAL A 360 11.11 -14.50 -2.04
CA VAL A 360 10.27 -13.67 -2.92
C VAL A 360 11.24 -12.91 -3.84
N GLU A 361 11.73 -13.58 -4.89
CA GLU A 361 12.39 -12.94 -6.01
C GLU A 361 11.28 -12.40 -6.92
N ASP A 362 11.18 -11.07 -6.92
CA ASP A 362 10.36 -10.35 -7.87
C ASP A 362 10.94 -10.60 -9.28
N LYS A 363 10.37 -11.55 -10.03
CA LYS A 363 10.70 -11.71 -11.44
C LYS A 363 9.92 -10.67 -12.22
N PRO A 364 10.61 -9.92 -13.11
CA PRO A 364 10.01 -8.82 -13.87
C PRO A 364 8.88 -9.26 -14.81
#